data_6b532f5bab1a8b4cbd9879ebfa10c4ba
#
_entry.id   6b532f5bab1a8b4cbd9879ebfa10c4ba
#
_cell.length_a   1.000
_cell.length_b   1.000
_cell.length_c   1.000
_cell.angle_alpha   90.00
_cell.angle_beta   90.00
_cell.angle_gamma   90.00
#
_symmetry.space_group_name_H-M   'P 1'
#
loop_
_entity.id
_entity.type
_entity.pdbx_description
1 polymer ?
#
loop_
_entity_poly.entity_id
_entity_poly.type
_entity_poly.pdbx_seq_one_letter_code
_entity_poly.pdbx_strand_id
1 'polypeptide(L)'
;ITSRLVGSEMCIRDRIESSSLLSSAMPMMMTAAGTLKPARVFVIGVGVAGLQAIATAKRLGARVEAFDTRDVVEEQVQSLGAKFVKIDLGETGETSQGYAKELTDEQLAKQKELQSKVCERSDIVITTAQLFGRPAPRIIDNSTIKKMKRGSVVLDMAVESGGNVEGSKVDEIVEVDGVKIVGISNLASKVAGHASYALSNNFN
;
A
#
# COMPACT_ATOMS: atom_id res chain seq x y z
N ILE A 1 5.00 13.58 -15.38
CA ILE A 1 5.48 14.09 -14.06
C ILE A 1 4.30 14.65 -13.25
N THR A 2 3.39 15.39 -13.87
CA THR A 2 2.26 16.08 -13.22
C THR A 2 1.24 15.15 -12.57
N SER A 3 0.93 14.00 -13.14
CA SER A 3 -0.05 13.04 -12.58
C SER A 3 0.40 12.36 -11.27
N ARG A 4 1.71 12.29 -11.01
CA ARG A 4 2.26 11.65 -9.80
C ARG A 4 2.09 12.49 -8.53
N LEU A 5 2.18 13.83 -8.64
CA LEU A 5 2.04 14.73 -7.49
C LEU A 5 0.59 14.83 -7.02
N VAL A 6 -0.35 14.90 -7.94
CA VAL A 6 -1.79 14.93 -7.64
C VAL A 6 -2.25 13.61 -7.00
N GLY A 7 -1.62 12.48 -7.32
CA GLY A 7 -1.94 11.17 -6.73
C GLY A 7 -1.56 11.01 -5.26
N SER A 8 -0.55 11.73 -4.77
CA SER A 8 -0.03 11.51 -3.41
C SER A 8 -0.92 12.07 -2.29
N GLU A 9 -1.54 13.22 -2.51
CA GLU A 9 -2.40 13.87 -1.50
C GLU A 9 -3.76 13.19 -1.38
N MET A 10 -4.22 12.58 -2.47
CA MET A 10 -5.48 11.86 -2.53
C MET A 10 -5.47 10.57 -1.72
N CYS A 11 -4.30 9.95 -1.63
CA CYS A 11 -4.10 8.73 -0.87
C CYS A 11 -4.33 8.87 0.65
N ILE A 12 -4.39 10.08 1.21
CA ILE A 12 -4.60 10.29 2.65
C ILE A 12 -6.00 9.88 3.07
N ARG A 13 -7.02 10.27 2.30
CA ARG A 13 -8.43 9.98 2.61
C ARG A 13 -8.73 8.49 2.56
N ASP A 14 -8.22 7.78 1.56
CA ASP A 14 -8.48 6.34 1.40
C ASP A 14 -7.94 5.52 2.55
N ARG A 15 -6.85 5.97 3.16
CA ARG A 15 -6.28 5.32 4.34
C ARG A 15 -7.13 5.55 5.57
N ILE A 16 -7.74 6.72 5.68
CA ILE A 16 -8.71 7.00 6.74
C ILE A 16 -9.96 6.15 6.51
N GLU A 17 -10.45 6.05 5.27
CA GLU A 17 -11.57 5.17 4.92
C GLU A 17 -11.23 3.70 5.18
N SER A 18 -10.03 3.23 4.78
CA SER A 18 -9.59 1.86 5.10
C SER A 18 -9.47 1.62 6.61
N SER A 19 -9.03 2.62 7.38
CA SER A 19 -8.97 2.51 8.83
C SER A 19 -10.35 2.43 9.47
N SER A 20 -11.37 3.06 8.88
CA SER A 20 -12.76 2.97 9.35
C SER A 20 -13.40 1.61 9.09
N LEU A 21 -12.88 0.85 8.12
CA LEU A 21 -13.33 -0.50 7.81
C LEU A 21 -12.66 -1.57 8.67
N LEU A 22 -11.59 -1.21 9.38
CA LEU A 22 -10.86 -2.11 10.26
C LEU A 22 -11.67 -2.36 11.54
N SER A 23 -11.66 -3.59 12.01
CA SER A 23 -12.36 -3.99 13.25
C SER A 23 -11.56 -3.69 14.54
N SER A 24 -10.35 -3.11 14.42
CA SER A 24 -9.45 -2.80 15.54
C SER A 24 -8.94 -1.35 15.52
N ALA A 25 -8.48 -0.87 16.69
CA ALA A 25 -7.92 0.47 16.79
C ALA A 25 -6.58 0.59 16.06
N MET A 26 -6.32 1.73 15.43
CA MET A 26 -5.03 2.01 14.77
C MET A 26 -3.89 2.20 15.80
N PRO A 27 -4.02 3.08 16.83
CA PRO A 27 -2.96 3.32 17.79
C PRO A 27 -2.92 2.25 18.89
N MET A 28 -1.78 2.16 19.56
CA MET A 28 -1.69 1.48 20.83
C MET A 28 -2.56 2.22 21.87
N MET A 29 -3.29 1.46 22.67
CA MET A 29 -4.10 2.03 23.74
C MET A 29 -3.87 1.24 25.03
N MET A 30 -3.70 1.96 26.14
CA MET A 30 -3.66 1.39 27.47
C MET A 30 -5.04 1.50 28.10
N THR A 31 -5.58 0.38 28.56
CA THR A 31 -6.88 0.32 29.22
C THR A 31 -6.74 -0.35 30.59
N ALA A 32 -7.75 -0.22 31.44
CA ALA A 32 -7.79 -0.93 32.73
C ALA A 32 -7.74 -2.47 32.57
N ALA A 33 -8.18 -2.98 31.40
CA ALA A 33 -8.16 -4.40 31.06
C ALA A 33 -6.86 -4.86 30.39
N GLY A 34 -5.88 -3.95 30.18
CA GLY A 34 -4.60 -4.25 29.53
C GLY A 34 -4.28 -3.37 28.35
N THR A 35 -3.21 -3.70 27.62
CA THR A 35 -2.72 -2.94 26.48
C THR A 35 -3.23 -3.51 25.16
N LEU A 36 -3.93 -2.68 24.38
CA LEU A 36 -4.27 -2.98 23.00
C LEU A 36 -3.06 -2.68 22.10
N LYS A 37 -2.66 -3.67 21.32
CA LYS A 37 -1.54 -3.53 20.39
C LYS A 37 -1.95 -2.63 19.22
N PRO A 38 -1.03 -1.80 18.67
CA PRO A 38 -1.32 -1.00 17.50
C PRO A 38 -1.54 -1.88 16.27
N ALA A 39 -2.40 -1.42 15.35
CA ALA A 39 -2.61 -2.08 14.08
C ALA A 39 -1.30 -2.19 13.27
N ARG A 40 -1.14 -3.29 12.55
CA ARG A 40 -0.01 -3.52 11.65
C ARG A 40 -0.42 -3.18 10.24
N VAL A 41 0.30 -2.23 9.63
CA VAL A 41 0.08 -1.80 8.25
C VAL A 41 1.27 -2.24 7.41
N PHE A 42 1.00 -2.90 6.30
CA PHE A 42 2.01 -3.27 5.32
C PHE A 42 1.78 -2.52 4.02
N VAL A 43 2.80 -1.81 3.54
CA VAL A 43 2.74 -1.03 2.29
C VAL A 43 3.63 -1.69 1.25
N ILE A 44 3.06 -2.04 0.10
CA ILE A 44 3.76 -2.63 -1.04
C ILE A 44 3.84 -1.60 -2.16
N GLY A 45 5.06 -1.21 -2.50
CA GLY A 45 5.37 -0.11 -3.40
C GLY A 45 5.64 1.19 -2.63
N VAL A 46 6.88 1.68 -2.71
CA VAL A 46 7.34 2.88 -2.00
C VAL A 46 7.66 3.99 -3.01
N GLY A 47 6.68 4.30 -3.84
CA GLY A 47 6.64 5.54 -4.62
C GLY A 47 6.08 6.70 -3.79
N VAL A 48 5.76 7.81 -4.43
CA VAL A 48 5.18 8.99 -3.75
C VAL A 48 3.92 8.61 -2.97
N ALA A 49 3.02 7.82 -3.57
CA ALA A 49 1.80 7.33 -2.92
C ALA A 49 2.12 6.43 -1.71
N GLY A 50 3.09 5.50 -1.85
CA GLY A 50 3.50 4.60 -0.78
C GLY A 50 4.14 5.34 0.40
N LEU A 51 5.05 6.28 0.16
CA LEU A 51 5.64 7.12 1.21
C LEU A 51 4.58 7.90 1.98
N GLN A 52 3.60 8.45 1.27
CA GLN A 52 2.49 9.14 1.90
C GLN A 52 1.58 8.17 2.69
N ALA A 53 1.45 6.88 2.22
CA ALA A 53 0.78 5.83 2.95
C ALA A 53 1.44 5.58 4.30
N ILE A 54 2.73 5.39 4.27
CA ILE A 54 3.56 5.15 5.43
C ILE A 54 3.40 6.30 6.43
N ALA A 55 3.61 7.55 5.97
CA ALA A 55 3.51 8.73 6.82
C ALA A 55 2.14 8.86 7.50
N THR A 56 1.05 8.63 6.75
CA THR A 56 -0.32 8.72 7.29
C THR A 56 -0.59 7.62 8.31
N ALA A 57 -0.25 6.36 7.99
CA ALA A 57 -0.45 5.24 8.90
C ALA A 57 0.35 5.42 10.22
N LYS A 58 1.57 5.98 10.12
CA LYS A 58 2.39 6.32 11.29
C LYS A 58 1.73 7.41 12.14
N ARG A 59 1.18 8.46 11.53
CA ARG A 59 0.45 9.52 12.25
C ARG A 59 -0.80 8.99 12.96
N LEU A 60 -1.45 7.97 12.39
CA LEU A 60 -2.58 7.28 13.02
C LEU A 60 -2.15 6.32 14.14
N GLY A 61 -0.85 6.19 14.42
CA GLY A 61 -0.31 5.38 15.50
C GLY A 61 -0.09 3.91 15.16
N ALA A 62 -0.18 3.52 13.89
CA ALA A 62 0.06 2.15 13.45
C ALA A 62 1.54 1.76 13.47
N ARG A 63 1.80 0.46 13.57
CA ARG A 63 3.10 -0.12 13.28
C ARG A 63 3.20 -0.41 11.79
N VAL A 64 4.10 0.27 11.08
CA VAL A 64 4.19 0.22 9.62
C VAL A 64 5.43 -0.56 9.18
N GLU A 65 5.23 -1.51 8.29
CA GLU A 65 6.25 -2.20 7.51
C GLU A 65 6.04 -1.85 6.03
N ALA A 66 7.11 -1.74 5.25
CA ALA A 66 7.02 -1.41 3.82
C ALA A 66 7.99 -2.25 3.00
N PHE A 67 7.62 -2.52 1.75
CA PHE A 67 8.43 -3.24 0.79
C PHE A 67 8.45 -2.51 -0.57
N ASP A 68 9.62 -2.47 -1.17
CA ASP A 68 9.81 -2.09 -2.58
C ASP A 68 10.93 -2.97 -3.16
N THR A 69 10.94 -3.16 -4.46
CA THR A 69 12.01 -3.88 -5.16
C THR A 69 13.29 -3.04 -5.31
N ARG A 70 13.21 -1.74 -5.02
CA ARG A 70 14.32 -0.79 -5.07
C ARG A 70 14.86 -0.54 -3.67
N ASP A 71 16.09 -0.95 -3.42
CA ASP A 71 16.73 -0.75 -2.09
C ASP A 71 16.97 0.72 -1.75
N VAL A 72 17.11 1.59 -2.77
CA VAL A 72 17.36 3.03 -2.58
C VAL A 72 16.26 3.75 -1.78
N VAL A 73 15.06 3.18 -1.68
CA VAL A 73 13.95 3.78 -0.91
C VAL A 73 13.98 3.42 0.58
N GLU A 74 14.87 2.52 1.00
CA GLU A 74 14.95 2.07 2.40
C GLU A 74 15.13 3.23 3.38
N GLU A 75 16.07 4.14 3.10
CA GLU A 75 16.33 5.32 3.95
C GLU A 75 15.08 6.20 4.08
N GLN A 76 14.32 6.35 3.00
CA GLN A 76 13.09 7.13 3.00
C GLN A 76 12.02 6.49 3.89
N VAL A 77 11.88 5.16 3.85
CA VAL A 77 10.97 4.41 4.72
C VAL A 77 11.37 4.55 6.18
N GLN A 78 12.66 4.40 6.48
CA GLN A 78 13.19 4.51 7.84
C GLN A 78 13.05 5.93 8.39
N SER A 79 13.25 6.97 7.57
CA SER A 79 13.08 8.37 7.97
C SER A 79 11.63 8.69 8.39
N LEU A 80 10.64 7.97 7.87
CA LEU A 80 9.24 8.05 8.27
C LEU A 80 8.92 7.21 9.53
N GLY A 81 9.92 6.54 10.11
CA GLY A 81 9.76 5.70 11.29
C GLY A 81 9.09 4.35 11.01
N ALA A 82 9.10 3.89 9.76
CA ALA A 82 8.62 2.58 9.35
C ALA A 82 9.78 1.59 9.17
N LYS A 83 9.46 0.29 9.20
CA LYS A 83 10.43 -0.77 8.97
C LYS A 83 10.42 -1.18 7.50
N PHE A 84 11.58 -1.15 6.85
CA PHE A 84 11.74 -1.71 5.52
C PHE A 84 11.90 -3.23 5.60
N VAL A 85 11.12 -3.95 4.80
CA VAL A 85 11.18 -5.41 4.69
C VAL A 85 12.16 -5.75 3.57
N LYS A 86 13.36 -6.16 3.94
CA LYS A 86 14.35 -6.63 2.97
C LYS A 86 14.01 -8.04 2.51
N ILE A 87 13.88 -8.19 1.20
CA ILE A 87 13.78 -9.47 0.52
C ILE A 87 15.01 -9.55 -0.38
N ASP A 88 15.94 -10.40 -0.03
CA ASP A 88 17.11 -10.63 -0.87
C ASP A 88 16.67 -11.29 -2.18
N LEU A 89 16.48 -10.47 -3.19
CA LEU A 89 16.11 -10.87 -4.56
C LEU A 89 17.33 -10.99 -5.47
N GLY A 90 18.56 -10.83 -4.92
CA GLY A 90 19.78 -10.73 -5.71
C GLY A 90 19.92 -9.33 -6.35
N GLU A 91 20.57 -9.26 -7.51
CA GLU A 91 20.76 -7.99 -8.22
C GLU A 91 19.42 -7.47 -8.76
N THR A 92 18.84 -6.54 -8.05
CA THR A 92 17.69 -5.72 -8.46
C THR A 92 18.18 -4.31 -8.76
N GLY A 93 17.49 -3.59 -9.62
CA GLY A 93 17.90 -2.24 -9.99
C GLY A 93 16.73 -1.37 -10.46
N GLU A 94 17.05 -0.11 -10.73
CA GLU A 94 16.11 0.84 -11.31
C GLU A 94 16.35 0.97 -12.82
N THR A 95 15.28 1.26 -13.56
CA THR A 95 15.37 1.78 -14.91
C THR A 95 15.78 3.25 -14.88
N SER A 96 16.29 3.79 -16.01
CA SER A 96 16.63 5.21 -16.15
C SER A 96 15.49 6.19 -15.81
N GLN A 97 14.25 5.68 -15.71
CA GLN A 97 13.06 6.45 -15.35
C GLN A 97 12.63 6.26 -13.88
N GLY A 98 13.44 5.59 -13.05
CA GLY A 98 13.16 5.36 -11.63
C GLY A 98 12.10 4.29 -11.35
N TYR A 99 11.83 3.38 -12.30
CA TYR A 99 11.00 2.20 -12.09
C TYR A 99 11.85 0.99 -11.76
N ALA A 100 11.30 0.05 -11.02
CA ALA A 100 11.94 -1.24 -10.77
C ALA A 100 12.15 -2.01 -12.08
N LYS A 101 13.28 -2.69 -12.22
CA LYS A 101 13.52 -3.65 -13.32
C LYS A 101 12.58 -4.85 -13.18
N GLU A 102 12.32 -5.51 -14.30
CA GLU A 102 11.57 -6.77 -14.31
C GLU A 102 12.37 -7.85 -13.57
N LEU A 103 11.68 -8.57 -12.69
CA LEU A 103 12.24 -9.67 -11.90
C LEU A 103 12.13 -10.99 -12.67
N THR A 104 13.04 -11.91 -12.40
CA THR A 104 12.93 -13.29 -12.90
C THR A 104 11.80 -14.04 -12.20
N ASP A 105 11.33 -15.15 -12.79
CA ASP A 105 10.25 -15.97 -12.21
C ASP A 105 10.61 -16.50 -10.81
N GLU A 106 11.87 -16.86 -10.58
CA GLU A 106 12.37 -17.31 -9.27
C GLU A 106 12.35 -16.17 -8.24
N GLN A 107 12.78 -14.97 -8.64
CA GLN A 107 12.72 -13.79 -7.79
C GLN A 107 11.28 -13.41 -7.44
N LEU A 108 10.37 -13.49 -8.41
CA LEU A 108 8.95 -13.25 -8.20
C LEU A 108 8.34 -14.27 -7.23
N ALA A 109 8.66 -15.54 -7.34
CA ALA A 109 8.17 -16.57 -6.43
C ALA A 109 8.67 -16.35 -5.00
N LYS A 110 9.95 -16.04 -4.82
CA LYS A 110 10.56 -15.74 -3.51
C LYS A 110 9.95 -14.48 -2.91
N GLN A 111 9.78 -13.43 -3.71
CA GLN A 111 9.11 -12.19 -3.29
C GLN A 111 7.70 -12.46 -2.79
N LYS A 112 6.91 -13.20 -3.58
CA LYS A 112 5.52 -13.55 -3.27
C LYS A 112 5.40 -14.32 -1.96
N GLU A 113 6.27 -15.32 -1.74
CA GLU A 113 6.26 -16.10 -0.49
C GLU A 113 6.53 -15.23 0.73
N LEU A 114 7.56 -14.39 0.69
CA LEU A 114 7.94 -13.54 1.81
C LEU A 114 6.92 -12.42 2.05
N GLN A 115 6.36 -11.84 0.99
CA GLN A 115 5.27 -10.87 1.12
C GLN A 115 4.01 -11.50 1.72
N SER A 116 3.65 -12.72 1.32
CA SER A 116 2.52 -13.45 1.90
C SER A 116 2.66 -13.60 3.42
N LYS A 117 3.85 -13.94 3.92
CA LYS A 117 4.12 -14.04 5.37
C LYS A 117 3.94 -12.71 6.10
N VAL A 118 4.22 -11.59 5.44
CA VAL A 118 3.99 -10.25 6.05
C VAL A 118 2.50 -9.89 5.98
N CYS A 119 1.82 -10.20 4.88
CA CYS A 119 0.38 -9.99 4.74
C CYS A 119 -0.41 -10.74 5.82
N GLU A 120 -0.07 -12.03 6.09
CA GLU A 120 -0.73 -12.87 7.09
C GLU A 120 -0.79 -12.23 8.49
N ARG A 121 0.24 -11.50 8.87
CA ARG A 121 0.33 -10.84 10.19
C ARG A 121 -0.17 -9.40 10.19
N SER A 122 -0.53 -8.85 9.03
CA SER A 122 -0.96 -7.47 8.86
C SER A 122 -2.46 -7.32 9.07
N ASP A 123 -2.88 -6.18 9.61
CA ASP A 123 -4.27 -5.82 9.79
C ASP A 123 -4.76 -4.97 8.60
N ILE A 124 -3.85 -4.19 7.98
CA ILE A 124 -4.09 -3.46 6.73
C ILE A 124 -2.94 -3.72 5.77
N VAL A 125 -3.25 -4.01 4.51
CA VAL A 125 -2.29 -4.05 3.41
C VAL A 125 -2.65 -3.01 2.38
N ILE A 126 -1.67 -2.20 1.95
CA ILE A 126 -1.85 -1.15 0.94
C ILE A 126 -0.94 -1.44 -0.23
N THR A 127 -1.50 -1.58 -1.42
CA THR A 127 -0.73 -1.80 -2.65
C THR A 127 -0.78 -0.56 -3.54
N THR A 128 0.41 -0.11 -3.97
CA THR A 128 0.55 1.12 -4.79
C THR A 128 1.41 0.89 -6.03
N ALA A 129 1.69 -0.35 -6.39
CA ALA A 129 2.57 -0.67 -7.50
C ALA A 129 1.87 -0.41 -8.84
N GLN A 130 2.34 0.59 -9.56
CA GLN A 130 1.86 0.93 -10.90
C GLN A 130 3.03 0.97 -11.87
N LEU A 131 2.79 0.52 -13.10
CA LEU A 131 3.72 0.61 -14.22
C LEU A 131 3.16 1.63 -15.23
N PHE A 132 4.02 2.53 -15.71
CA PHE A 132 3.58 3.51 -16.69
C PHE A 132 3.28 2.83 -18.04
N GLY A 133 2.06 3.05 -18.56
CA GLY A 133 1.64 2.52 -19.85
C GLY A 133 1.43 0.99 -19.91
N ARG A 134 1.47 0.30 -18.77
CA ARG A 134 1.23 -1.15 -18.66
C ARG A 134 0.21 -1.45 -17.57
N PRO A 135 -0.48 -2.60 -17.63
CA PRO A 135 -1.32 -3.06 -16.53
C PRO A 135 -0.52 -3.19 -15.23
N ALA A 136 -1.16 -2.91 -14.10
CA ALA A 136 -0.56 -3.08 -12.79
C ALA A 136 -0.20 -4.57 -12.55
N PRO A 137 0.97 -4.85 -11.92
CA PRO A 137 1.34 -6.23 -11.62
C PRO A 137 0.43 -6.83 -10.56
N ARG A 138 0.02 -8.08 -10.73
CA ARG A 138 -0.73 -8.83 -9.72
C ARG A 138 0.22 -9.30 -8.62
N ILE A 139 0.07 -8.73 -7.42
CA ILE A 139 0.99 -8.96 -6.29
C ILE A 139 0.36 -9.87 -5.25
N ILE A 140 -0.92 -9.65 -4.93
CA ILE A 140 -1.64 -10.40 -3.90
C ILE A 140 -2.69 -11.27 -4.58
N ASP A 141 -2.60 -12.57 -4.35
CA ASP A 141 -3.56 -13.55 -4.82
C ASP A 141 -4.54 -13.99 -3.72
N ASN A 142 -5.56 -14.72 -4.11
CA ASN A 142 -6.57 -15.26 -3.20
C ASN A 142 -5.95 -16.21 -2.16
N SER A 143 -4.85 -16.89 -2.48
CA SER A 143 -4.19 -17.79 -1.52
C SER A 143 -3.54 -17.02 -0.37
N THR A 144 -3.01 -15.82 -0.65
CA THR A 144 -2.47 -14.90 0.35
C THR A 144 -3.60 -14.27 1.17
N ILE A 145 -4.69 -13.83 0.52
CA ILE A 145 -5.84 -13.22 1.20
C ILE A 145 -6.46 -14.17 2.22
N LYS A 146 -6.65 -15.45 1.85
CA LYS A 146 -7.21 -16.48 2.74
C LYS A 146 -6.37 -16.76 3.99
N LYS A 147 -5.08 -16.44 3.98
CA LYS A 147 -4.20 -16.58 5.15
C LYS A 147 -4.20 -15.36 6.06
N MET A 148 -4.76 -14.23 5.60
CA MET A 148 -4.85 -13.02 6.42
C MET A 148 -5.88 -13.19 7.53
N LYS A 149 -5.77 -12.35 8.56
CA LYS A 149 -6.74 -12.34 9.65
C LYS A 149 -8.09 -11.87 9.17
N ARG A 150 -9.17 -12.52 9.62
CA ARG A 150 -10.53 -12.03 9.41
C ARG A 150 -10.69 -10.63 9.99
N GLY A 151 -11.37 -9.74 9.27
CA GLY A 151 -11.48 -8.32 9.62
C GLY A 151 -10.32 -7.45 9.15
N SER A 152 -9.31 -8.03 8.50
CA SER A 152 -8.25 -7.26 7.82
C SER A 152 -8.77 -6.56 6.57
N VAL A 153 -8.05 -5.52 6.16
CA VAL A 153 -8.40 -4.71 4.99
C VAL A 153 -7.23 -4.71 4.00
N VAL A 154 -7.52 -4.93 2.72
CA VAL A 154 -6.56 -4.79 1.62
C VAL A 154 -7.01 -3.65 0.75
N LEU A 155 -6.21 -2.59 0.65
CA LEU A 155 -6.48 -1.43 -0.19
C LEU A 155 -5.67 -1.53 -1.48
N ASP A 156 -6.37 -1.67 -2.61
CA ASP A 156 -5.77 -1.67 -3.95
C ASP A 156 -5.86 -0.29 -4.59
N MET A 157 -4.73 0.42 -4.62
CA MET A 157 -4.64 1.75 -5.24
C MET A 157 -4.31 1.71 -6.74
N ALA A 158 -4.13 0.52 -7.30
CA ALA A 158 -3.84 0.32 -8.72
C ALA A 158 -5.05 -0.27 -9.47
N VAL A 159 -6.22 -0.32 -8.85
CA VAL A 159 -7.42 -0.98 -9.39
C VAL A 159 -7.80 -0.49 -10.78
N GLU A 160 -7.67 0.81 -11.08
CA GLU A 160 -7.98 1.40 -12.39
C GLU A 160 -7.03 0.91 -13.49
N SER A 161 -5.81 0.51 -13.14
CA SER A 161 -4.81 -0.01 -14.08
C SER A 161 -4.70 -1.54 -14.08
N GLY A 162 -5.76 -2.23 -13.68
CA GLY A 162 -5.84 -3.70 -13.65
C GLY A 162 -5.70 -4.33 -12.27
N GLY A 163 -5.29 -3.56 -11.27
CA GLY A 163 -5.22 -3.95 -9.86
C GLY A 163 -4.03 -4.81 -9.47
N ASN A 164 -3.53 -4.58 -8.28
CA ASN A 164 -2.48 -5.40 -7.66
C ASN A 164 -3.04 -6.61 -6.90
N VAL A 165 -4.34 -6.63 -6.61
CA VAL A 165 -5.00 -7.61 -5.76
C VAL A 165 -5.97 -8.43 -6.58
N GLU A 166 -5.91 -9.75 -6.45
CA GLU A 166 -6.85 -10.65 -7.10
C GLU A 166 -8.27 -10.45 -6.54
N GLY A 167 -9.26 -10.29 -7.44
CA GLY A 167 -10.65 -10.05 -7.05
C GLY A 167 -10.97 -8.60 -6.70
N SER A 168 -10.00 -7.68 -6.73
CA SER A 168 -10.24 -6.25 -6.58
C SER A 168 -11.12 -5.73 -7.71
N LYS A 169 -12.12 -4.90 -7.37
CA LYS A 169 -13.04 -4.27 -8.31
C LYS A 169 -13.08 -2.76 -8.08
N VAL A 170 -13.24 -2.03 -9.16
CA VAL A 170 -13.30 -0.55 -9.15
C VAL A 170 -14.53 -0.09 -8.37
N ASP A 171 -14.30 0.78 -7.36
CA ASP A 171 -15.31 1.39 -6.49
C ASP A 171 -16.20 0.39 -5.72
N GLU A 172 -15.72 -0.84 -5.52
CA GLU A 172 -16.39 -1.85 -4.73
C GLU A 172 -15.55 -2.30 -3.54
N ILE A 173 -16.24 -2.73 -2.48
CA ILE A 173 -15.65 -3.49 -1.38
C ILE A 173 -16.03 -4.95 -1.58
N VAL A 174 -15.04 -5.79 -1.87
CA VAL A 174 -15.22 -7.23 -2.04
C VAL A 174 -14.76 -7.92 -0.76
N GLU A 175 -15.53 -8.84 -0.23
CA GLU A 175 -15.15 -9.63 0.96
C GLU A 175 -14.79 -11.06 0.56
N VAL A 176 -13.59 -11.50 0.97
CA VAL A 176 -13.09 -12.87 0.77
C VAL A 176 -12.63 -13.42 2.11
N ASP A 177 -13.24 -14.47 2.60
CA ASP A 177 -12.94 -15.13 3.87
C ASP A 177 -12.90 -14.17 5.10
N GLY A 178 -13.71 -13.11 5.06
CA GLY A 178 -13.76 -12.08 6.11
C GLY A 178 -12.68 -11.02 5.99
N VAL A 179 -11.92 -10.99 4.90
CA VAL A 179 -10.97 -9.92 4.53
C VAL A 179 -11.64 -9.00 3.52
N LYS A 180 -11.62 -7.71 3.77
CA LYS A 180 -12.19 -6.70 2.88
C LYS A 180 -11.17 -6.21 1.88
N ILE A 181 -11.44 -6.38 0.59
CA ILE A 181 -10.65 -5.85 -0.51
C ILE A 181 -11.33 -4.57 -1.00
N VAL A 182 -10.63 -3.47 -0.95
CA VAL A 182 -11.15 -2.13 -1.27
C VAL A 182 -10.41 -1.62 -2.52
N GLY A 183 -11.14 -1.46 -3.61
CA GLY A 183 -10.65 -0.86 -4.84
C GLY A 183 -11.27 0.51 -5.02
N ILE A 184 -10.50 1.58 -4.88
CA ILE A 184 -11.02 2.95 -5.00
C ILE A 184 -10.45 3.60 -6.25
N SER A 185 -11.34 4.10 -7.10
CA SER A 185 -10.99 4.88 -8.27
C SER A 185 -11.12 6.38 -8.04
N ASN A 186 -10.62 7.16 -8.98
CA ASN A 186 -10.80 8.62 -9.06
C ASN A 186 -10.59 9.35 -7.72
N LEU A 187 -9.50 9.02 -7.05
CA LEU A 187 -9.12 9.57 -5.75
C LEU A 187 -9.06 11.11 -5.75
N ALA A 188 -8.73 11.72 -6.91
CA ALA A 188 -8.68 13.16 -7.12
C ALA A 188 -10.01 13.84 -6.81
N SER A 189 -11.11 13.25 -7.22
CA SER A 189 -12.44 13.84 -7.03
C SER A 189 -12.84 13.96 -5.58
N LYS A 190 -12.34 13.08 -4.72
CA LYS A 190 -12.66 13.07 -3.28
C LYS A 190 -11.99 14.21 -2.50
N VAL A 191 -10.93 14.82 -3.06
CA VAL A 191 -10.20 15.98 -2.51
C VAL A 191 -10.01 17.05 -3.57
N ALA A 192 -11.03 17.31 -4.37
CA ALA A 192 -10.99 18.14 -5.59
C ALA A 192 -10.32 19.50 -5.39
N GLY A 193 -10.56 20.19 -4.26
CA GLY A 193 -9.96 21.50 -3.97
C GLY A 193 -8.42 21.43 -3.91
N HIS A 194 -7.87 20.47 -3.17
CA HIS A 194 -6.42 20.29 -3.06
C HIS A 194 -5.82 19.74 -4.35
N ALA A 195 -6.53 18.83 -5.05
CA ALA A 195 -6.08 18.30 -6.33
C ALA A 195 -5.98 19.39 -7.39
N SER A 196 -6.97 20.30 -7.48
CA SER A 196 -6.95 21.44 -8.39
C SER A 196 -5.84 22.43 -8.04
N TYR A 197 -5.62 22.71 -6.76
CA TYR A 197 -4.53 23.59 -6.30
C TYR A 197 -3.15 23.01 -6.64
N ALA A 198 -2.92 21.74 -6.36
CA ALA A 198 -1.67 21.05 -6.70
C ALA A 198 -1.44 21.01 -8.21
N LEU A 199 -2.51 20.78 -9.01
CA LEU A 199 -2.43 20.80 -10.46
C LEU A 199 -2.07 22.19 -11.00
N SER A 200 -2.71 23.25 -10.50
CA SER A 200 -2.44 24.62 -10.94
C SER A 200 -0.98 25.04 -10.68
N ASN A 201 -0.41 24.64 -9.54
CA ASN A 201 0.98 24.95 -9.21
C ASN A 201 2.00 24.20 -10.08
N ASN A 202 1.60 23.14 -10.74
CA ASN A 202 2.47 22.41 -11.68
C ASN A 202 2.48 23.00 -13.09
N PHE A 203 1.55 23.90 -13.42
CA PHE A 203 1.48 24.59 -14.71
C PHE A 203 2.07 26.01 -14.68
N ASN A 204 2.42 26.53 -13.51
CA ASN A 204 3.14 27.78 -13.30
C ASN A 204 4.64 27.50 -13.07
#